data_78bf20097042b4ec4e3519d722bf879c
#
_entry.id   78bf20097042b4ec4e3519d722bf879c
#
_cell.length_a   1.000
_cell.length_b   1.000
_cell.length_c   1.000
_cell.angle_alpha   90.00
_cell.angle_beta   90.00
_cell.angle_gamma   90.00
#
_symmetry.space_group_name_H-M   'P 1'
#
loop_
_entity.id
_entity.type
_entity.pdbx_description
1 polymer ?
#
loop_
_entity_poly.entity_id
_entity_poly.type
_entity_poly.pdbx_seq_one_letter_code
_entity_poly.pdbx_strand_id
1 'polypeptide(L)'
;EVTFDSLGSGRHFELHGIWSRSLFDPSLKNDSAVANQRAVFEKQEQDIVRKTVFYQNLVYKILPVVFLVIFVISIYYLIRYFKVTRQKTSFSDQARLYEVPQDLPPMLVALNIYDVDIEKVGPVQGKKGRLLFSNLIQATLLDLVDRGNLKYVTEGQSRRLEIVHYEGMAGFELTFVEMVFGDKSSVEPDTMFSTYQIDKKILKGVKDKDEEAEVRKEGSDKRYRFIKDLRKLSNEIKEEEQRLGLHPHFRGLNKEEEKIRNRGCLFYLFAFLLLMFSLIGFGLLFGEFFWHYSLGFLLALIIGIPLNALVNKRSKNLLNEDFIDEVVEWRSFANMLRDIAKFDKTEVEGVILWNRLLVYATLFGYAKQVSKMMKVQDIHLENEELERFVLTNQSLHFAGGVNLLNSYVQTASSASTFSISSGSDSGGFDGGGFSGGGGGGGGGSF
;
A
#
# COMPACT_ATOMS: atom_id res chain seq x y z
N GLU A 1 11.66 0.19 -64.59
CA GLU A 1 12.47 -0.72 -63.78
C GLU A 1 12.10 -0.47 -62.32
N VAL A 2 11.64 -1.53 -61.60
CA VAL A 2 11.32 -1.43 -60.19
C VAL A 2 12.38 -2.23 -59.45
N THR A 3 13.18 -1.54 -58.62
CA THR A 3 14.24 -2.14 -57.82
C THR A 3 13.84 -2.15 -56.37
N PHE A 4 14.08 -3.26 -55.67
CA PHE A 4 13.89 -3.41 -54.21
C PHE A 4 15.24 -3.70 -53.58
N ASP A 5 15.63 -2.93 -52.57
CA ASP A 5 16.90 -3.14 -51.87
C ASP A 5 16.88 -4.41 -50.99
N SER A 6 15.74 -4.73 -50.38
CA SER A 6 15.50 -6.01 -49.68
C SER A 6 14.02 -6.23 -49.39
N LEU A 7 13.59 -7.49 -49.42
CA LEU A 7 12.29 -7.92 -48.87
C LEU A 7 12.52 -8.55 -47.51
N GLY A 8 11.97 -7.95 -46.46
CA GLY A 8 12.04 -8.51 -45.12
C GLY A 8 11.35 -9.87 -45.03
N SER A 9 11.77 -10.71 -44.07
CA SER A 9 11.17 -12.02 -43.80
C SER A 9 9.65 -11.90 -43.59
N GLY A 10 8.88 -12.73 -44.32
CA GLY A 10 7.40 -12.73 -44.25
C GLY A 10 6.73 -11.69 -45.17
N ARG A 11 7.48 -10.92 -45.95
CA ARG A 11 6.93 -10.04 -46.99
C ARG A 11 7.03 -10.69 -48.35
N HIS A 12 5.99 -10.58 -49.12
CA HIS A 12 5.96 -11.01 -50.52
C HIS A 12 5.63 -9.81 -51.41
N PHE A 13 6.16 -9.87 -52.61
CA PHE A 13 5.90 -8.89 -53.64
C PHE A 13 4.91 -9.49 -54.61
N GLU A 14 3.88 -8.75 -54.93
CA GLU A 14 2.87 -9.15 -55.90
C GLU A 14 2.82 -8.09 -57.00
N LEU A 15 3.01 -8.51 -58.23
CA LEU A 15 2.94 -7.64 -59.37
C LEU A 15 1.67 -7.89 -60.16
N HIS A 16 0.83 -6.87 -60.18
CA HIS A 16 -0.38 -6.87 -61.01
C HIS A 16 -0.09 -6.09 -62.32
N GLY A 17 -0.44 -6.66 -63.44
CA GLY A 17 -0.22 -5.99 -64.68
C GLY A 17 -1.10 -6.52 -65.80
N ILE A 18 -1.28 -5.71 -66.84
CA ILE A 18 -1.94 -6.09 -68.11
C ILE A 18 -0.87 -6.02 -69.22
N TRP A 19 -0.68 -7.12 -69.89
CA TRP A 19 0.26 -7.21 -71.03
C TRP A 19 -0.45 -7.43 -72.33
N SER A 20 0.15 -6.93 -73.41
CA SER A 20 -0.32 -7.18 -74.78
C SER A 20 -0.21 -8.65 -75.11
N ARG A 21 -1.26 -9.22 -75.68
CA ARG A 21 -1.29 -10.63 -76.18
C ARG A 21 -0.16 -10.94 -77.10
N SER A 22 0.38 -10.00 -77.86
CA SER A 22 1.48 -10.16 -78.74
C SER A 22 2.82 -10.52 -78.13
N LEU A 23 2.93 -10.37 -76.77
CA LEU A 23 4.12 -10.73 -76.00
C LEU A 23 4.20 -12.22 -75.62
N PHE A 24 3.11 -12.97 -75.86
CA PHE A 24 3.02 -14.39 -75.46
C PHE A 24 2.98 -15.28 -76.74
N ASP A 25 3.53 -16.50 -76.60
CA ASP A 25 3.49 -17.49 -77.67
C ASP A 25 2.02 -17.79 -78.04
N PRO A 26 1.69 -17.76 -79.35
CA PRO A 26 0.34 -18.06 -79.82
C PRO A 26 -0.16 -19.48 -79.46
N SER A 27 0.73 -20.42 -79.15
CA SER A 27 0.41 -21.77 -78.69
C SER A 27 -0.15 -21.82 -77.27
N LEU A 28 0.06 -20.80 -76.48
CA LEU A 28 -0.44 -20.68 -75.13
C LEU A 28 -1.84 -20.03 -75.02
N LYS A 29 -2.66 -20.22 -76.03
CA LYS A 29 -4.02 -19.69 -76.01
C LYS A 29 -4.88 -20.38 -74.98
N ASN A 30 -5.23 -19.63 -73.98
CA ASN A 30 -6.33 -20.02 -73.09
C ASN A 30 -7.60 -19.33 -73.60
N ASP A 31 -8.52 -20.11 -74.19
CA ASP A 31 -9.74 -19.59 -74.85
C ASP A 31 -10.84 -19.16 -73.86
N SER A 32 -10.57 -19.22 -72.56
CA SER A 32 -11.44 -18.69 -71.53
C SER A 32 -11.25 -17.18 -71.33
N ALA A 33 -11.05 -16.42 -72.40
CA ALA A 33 -10.99 -14.96 -72.29
C ALA A 33 -12.35 -14.38 -71.96
N VAL A 34 -12.51 -14.07 -70.68
CA VAL A 34 -13.68 -13.34 -70.18
C VAL A 34 -13.69 -11.96 -70.85
N ALA A 35 -14.73 -11.67 -71.65
CA ALA A 35 -14.96 -10.33 -72.12
C ALA A 35 -15.00 -9.37 -70.93
N ASN A 36 -14.20 -8.28 -70.99
CA ASN A 36 -14.01 -7.27 -69.97
C ASN A 36 -13.01 -7.60 -68.82
N GLN A 37 -12.05 -8.49 -69.05
CA GLN A 37 -10.99 -8.71 -68.00
C GLN A 37 -10.28 -7.41 -67.59
N ARG A 38 -10.10 -6.47 -68.49
CA ARG A 38 -9.50 -5.18 -68.20
C ARG A 38 -10.36 -4.36 -67.23
N ALA A 39 -11.67 -4.33 -67.42
CA ALA A 39 -12.57 -3.60 -66.51
C ALA A 39 -12.62 -4.26 -65.13
N VAL A 40 -12.56 -5.57 -65.06
CA VAL A 40 -12.49 -6.32 -63.78
C VAL A 40 -11.19 -5.99 -63.06
N PHE A 41 -10.06 -6.01 -63.76
CA PHE A 41 -8.75 -5.66 -63.20
C PHE A 41 -8.71 -4.21 -62.70
N GLU A 42 -9.13 -3.25 -63.51
CA GLU A 42 -9.18 -1.83 -63.13
C GLU A 42 -10.05 -1.59 -61.92
N LYS A 43 -11.16 -2.31 -61.81
CA LYS A 43 -12.04 -2.27 -60.62
C LYS A 43 -11.35 -2.86 -59.37
N GLN A 44 -10.65 -3.98 -59.54
CA GLN A 44 -9.91 -4.59 -58.43
C GLN A 44 -8.79 -3.66 -57.91
N GLU A 45 -8.02 -3.07 -58.82
CA GLU A 45 -6.97 -2.12 -58.49
C GLU A 45 -7.54 -0.88 -57.80
N GLN A 46 -8.64 -0.32 -58.27
CA GLN A 46 -9.33 0.80 -57.62
C GLN A 46 -9.83 0.44 -56.21
N ASP A 47 -10.33 -0.78 -56.03
CA ASP A 47 -10.80 -1.23 -54.71
C ASP A 47 -9.62 -1.44 -53.77
N ILE A 48 -8.48 -1.94 -54.21
CA ILE A 48 -7.24 -2.07 -53.43
C ILE A 48 -6.75 -0.67 -53.02
N VAL A 49 -6.62 0.26 -53.95
CA VAL A 49 -6.19 1.63 -53.69
C VAL A 49 -7.15 2.31 -52.69
N ARG A 50 -8.47 2.18 -52.89
CA ARG A 50 -9.48 2.75 -51.99
C ARG A 50 -9.35 2.20 -50.58
N LYS A 51 -9.19 0.88 -50.40
CA LYS A 51 -8.99 0.25 -49.09
C LYS A 51 -7.70 0.72 -48.45
N THR A 52 -6.59 0.76 -49.20
CA THR A 52 -5.31 1.22 -48.65
C THR A 52 -5.37 2.67 -48.19
N VAL A 53 -5.92 3.57 -48.99
CA VAL A 53 -6.11 4.98 -48.61
C VAL A 53 -7.05 5.13 -47.39
N PHE A 54 -8.11 4.32 -47.36
CA PHE A 54 -9.00 4.30 -46.18
C PHE A 54 -8.27 3.90 -44.90
N TYR A 55 -7.51 2.79 -44.92
CA TYR A 55 -6.74 2.33 -43.76
C TYR A 55 -5.65 3.32 -43.35
N GLN A 56 -4.94 3.90 -44.28
CA GLN A 56 -3.94 4.95 -44.00
C GLN A 56 -4.60 6.17 -43.32
N ASN A 57 -5.71 6.66 -43.86
CA ASN A 57 -6.43 7.78 -43.22
C ASN A 57 -6.96 7.41 -41.85
N LEU A 58 -7.50 6.19 -41.64
CA LEU A 58 -7.98 5.71 -40.38
C LEU A 58 -6.86 5.71 -39.34
N VAL A 59 -5.73 5.10 -39.66
CA VAL A 59 -4.62 4.85 -38.73
C VAL A 59 -3.81 6.11 -38.45
N TYR A 60 -3.49 6.91 -39.46
CA TYR A 60 -2.64 8.08 -39.30
C TYR A 60 -3.38 9.37 -38.93
N LYS A 61 -4.66 9.49 -39.24
CA LYS A 61 -5.40 10.73 -39.04
C LYS A 61 -6.56 10.56 -38.03
N ILE A 62 -7.43 9.58 -38.26
CA ILE A 62 -8.68 9.47 -37.51
C ILE A 62 -8.39 8.94 -36.09
N LEU A 63 -7.74 7.80 -35.96
CA LEU A 63 -7.47 7.17 -34.65
C LEU A 63 -6.66 8.06 -33.71
N PRO A 64 -5.55 8.70 -34.12
CA PRO A 64 -4.81 9.61 -33.24
C PRO A 64 -5.64 10.77 -32.71
N VAL A 65 -6.51 11.35 -33.56
CA VAL A 65 -7.42 12.42 -33.13
C VAL A 65 -8.45 11.92 -32.13
N VAL A 66 -9.03 10.74 -32.37
CA VAL A 66 -9.98 10.12 -31.44
C VAL A 66 -9.30 9.83 -30.07
N PHE A 67 -8.08 9.30 -30.07
CA PHE A 67 -7.30 9.11 -28.85
C PHE A 67 -7.08 10.43 -28.12
N LEU A 68 -6.64 11.45 -28.82
CA LEU A 68 -6.40 12.77 -28.25
C LEU A 68 -7.65 13.33 -27.59
N VAL A 69 -8.79 13.28 -28.26
CA VAL A 69 -10.08 13.79 -27.75
C VAL A 69 -10.49 13.04 -26.48
N ILE A 70 -10.46 11.70 -26.50
CA ILE A 70 -10.83 10.87 -25.34
C ILE A 70 -9.86 11.13 -24.17
N PHE A 71 -8.58 11.26 -24.45
CA PHE A 71 -7.55 11.54 -23.45
C PHE A 71 -7.73 12.92 -22.80
N VAL A 72 -8.03 13.95 -23.59
CA VAL A 72 -8.34 15.30 -23.09
C VAL A 72 -9.59 15.29 -22.21
N ILE A 73 -10.64 14.57 -22.60
CA ILE A 73 -11.85 14.40 -21.78
C ILE A 73 -11.50 13.71 -20.46
N SER A 74 -10.69 12.66 -20.47
CA SER A 74 -10.23 11.99 -19.25
C SER A 74 -9.48 12.94 -18.33
N ILE A 75 -8.49 13.67 -18.86
CA ILE A 75 -7.71 14.66 -18.08
C ILE A 75 -8.63 15.74 -17.51
N TYR A 76 -9.61 16.25 -18.28
CA TYR A 76 -10.57 17.22 -17.78
C TYR A 76 -11.32 16.73 -16.54
N TYR A 77 -11.85 15.49 -16.56
CA TYR A 77 -12.54 14.91 -15.41
C TYR A 77 -11.59 14.67 -14.22
N LEU A 78 -10.35 14.27 -14.46
CA LEU A 78 -9.36 14.07 -13.40
C LEU A 78 -8.94 15.41 -12.77
N ILE A 79 -8.72 16.45 -13.56
CA ILE A 79 -8.45 17.80 -13.02
C ILE A 79 -9.64 18.27 -12.20
N ARG A 80 -10.87 18.09 -12.70
CA ARG A 80 -12.10 18.42 -11.97
C ARG A 80 -12.19 17.65 -10.67
N TYR A 81 -11.86 16.34 -10.66
CA TYR A 81 -11.80 15.52 -9.48
C TYR A 81 -10.82 16.09 -8.43
N PHE A 82 -9.58 16.41 -8.83
CA PHE A 82 -8.60 17.01 -7.91
C PHE A 82 -9.02 18.39 -7.40
N LYS A 83 -9.74 19.17 -8.19
CA LYS A 83 -10.28 20.47 -7.74
C LYS A 83 -11.39 20.30 -6.69
N VAL A 84 -12.34 19.41 -6.94
CA VAL A 84 -13.49 19.18 -6.04
C VAL A 84 -13.05 18.52 -4.74
N THR A 85 -12.08 17.62 -4.79
CA THR A 85 -11.52 16.95 -3.60
C THR A 85 -10.44 17.78 -2.90
N ARG A 86 -10.15 19.02 -3.34
CA ARG A 86 -9.15 19.87 -2.69
C ARG A 86 -9.67 20.35 -1.35
N GLN A 87 -8.97 19.97 -0.30
CA GLN A 87 -9.26 20.41 1.06
C GLN A 87 -8.42 21.64 1.41
N LYS A 88 -9.00 22.58 2.09
CA LYS A 88 -8.34 23.78 2.59
C LYS A 88 -8.12 23.61 4.09
N THR A 89 -6.96 23.94 4.58
CA THR A 89 -6.62 23.99 6.01
C THR A 89 -6.35 25.42 6.41
N SER A 90 -6.69 25.77 7.65
CA SER A 90 -6.39 27.08 8.24
C SER A 90 -4.94 27.19 8.71
N PHE A 91 -4.24 26.05 8.87
CA PHE A 91 -2.87 25.99 9.37
C PHE A 91 -1.86 25.66 8.27
N SER A 92 -0.63 26.12 8.49
CA SER A 92 0.52 25.73 7.66
C SER A 92 0.95 24.29 7.97
N ASP A 93 1.30 23.51 6.96
CA ASP A 93 1.87 22.14 7.12
C ASP A 93 3.19 22.13 7.92
N GLN A 94 3.83 23.30 8.13
CA GLN A 94 5.06 23.47 8.90
C GLN A 94 4.81 24.02 10.32
N ALA A 95 3.55 24.26 10.69
CA ALA A 95 3.21 24.73 12.03
C ALA A 95 3.70 23.74 13.09
N ARG A 96 4.05 24.27 14.26
CA ARG A 96 4.41 23.50 15.46
C ARG A 96 3.41 23.84 16.55
N LEU A 97 2.86 22.81 17.17
CA LEU A 97 2.01 22.94 18.36
C LEU A 97 2.75 22.35 19.54
N TYR A 98 2.87 23.10 20.62
CA TYR A 98 3.66 22.70 21.81
C TYR A 98 2.82 21.97 22.85
N GLU A 99 1.52 22.01 22.71
CA GLU A 99 0.57 21.34 23.59
C GLU A 99 0.00 20.10 22.91
N VAL A 100 -0.39 19.11 23.71
CA VAL A 100 -1.11 17.92 23.23
C VAL A 100 -2.52 18.37 22.82
N PRO A 101 -2.94 18.16 21.55
CA PRO A 101 -4.25 18.63 21.10
C PRO A 101 -5.42 18.07 21.91
N GLN A 102 -5.36 16.79 22.21
CA GLN A 102 -6.36 16.07 23.01
C GLN A 102 -5.68 14.95 23.81
N ASP A 103 -6.10 14.75 25.03
CA ASP A 103 -5.60 13.64 25.87
C ASP A 103 -6.33 12.34 25.55
N LEU A 104 -5.94 11.69 24.45
CA LEU A 104 -6.52 10.44 23.99
C LEU A 104 -5.51 9.29 24.10
N PRO A 105 -5.97 8.05 24.39
CA PRO A 105 -5.13 6.87 24.30
C PRO A 105 -4.50 6.71 22.90
N PRO A 106 -3.25 6.22 22.81
CA PRO A 106 -2.53 6.10 21.53
C PRO A 106 -3.27 5.34 20.41
N MET A 107 -4.05 4.31 20.79
CA MET A 107 -4.84 3.54 19.81
C MET A 107 -6.00 4.34 19.23
N LEU A 108 -6.63 5.20 20.02
CA LEU A 108 -7.67 6.11 19.53
C LEU A 108 -7.09 7.21 18.64
N VAL A 109 -5.94 7.79 18.99
CA VAL A 109 -5.23 8.73 18.12
C VAL A 109 -4.87 8.08 16.80
N ALA A 110 -4.39 6.85 16.82
CA ALA A 110 -4.05 6.11 15.61
C ALA A 110 -5.27 5.87 14.71
N LEU A 111 -6.40 5.46 15.28
CA LEU A 111 -7.64 5.23 14.52
C LEU A 111 -8.24 6.55 14.03
N ASN A 112 -8.52 7.47 14.93
CA ASN A 112 -9.33 8.64 14.67
C ASN A 112 -8.57 9.69 13.83
N ILE A 113 -7.33 10.03 14.23
CA ILE A 113 -6.55 11.10 13.59
C ILE A 113 -5.75 10.62 12.38
N TYR A 114 -5.36 9.33 12.33
CA TYR A 114 -4.51 8.79 11.27
C TYR A 114 -5.18 7.69 10.44
N ASP A 115 -6.45 7.36 10.70
CA ASP A 115 -7.22 6.29 10.02
C ASP A 115 -6.46 4.95 10.01
N VAL A 116 -5.81 4.64 11.15
CA VAL A 116 -5.07 3.39 11.31
C VAL A 116 -5.98 2.35 11.94
N ASP A 117 -6.58 1.50 11.11
CA ASP A 117 -7.29 0.31 11.58
C ASP A 117 -6.25 -0.78 11.94
N ILE A 118 -6.17 -1.13 13.22
CA ILE A 118 -5.16 -2.05 13.75
C ILE A 118 -5.29 -3.45 13.13
N GLU A 119 -6.50 -3.89 12.77
CA GLU A 119 -6.73 -5.16 12.07
C GLU A 119 -6.06 -5.17 10.69
N LYS A 120 -6.12 -4.04 9.96
CA LYS A 120 -5.57 -3.93 8.60
C LYS A 120 -4.07 -3.69 8.58
N VAL A 121 -3.55 -2.96 9.57
CA VAL A 121 -2.11 -2.67 9.64
C VAL A 121 -1.36 -3.90 10.13
N GLY A 122 -1.76 -4.50 11.24
CA GLY A 122 -1.21 -5.73 11.81
C GLY A 122 0.31 -5.75 11.95
N PRO A 123 0.86 -6.78 12.57
CA PRO A 123 2.29 -6.86 12.82
C PRO A 123 3.13 -7.11 11.54
N VAL A 124 2.56 -7.75 10.53
CA VAL A 124 3.30 -8.16 9.30
C VAL A 124 3.46 -7.00 8.31
N GLN A 125 2.44 -6.18 8.13
CA GLN A 125 2.48 -5.02 7.22
C GLN A 125 3.06 -3.77 7.89
N GLY A 126 3.00 -3.71 9.20
CA GLY A 126 3.75 -2.86 10.09
C GLY A 126 3.60 -1.35 9.96
N LYS A 127 2.98 -0.81 8.86
CA LYS A 127 3.04 0.64 8.62
C LYS A 127 1.82 1.16 7.87
N LYS A 128 1.21 2.24 8.41
CA LYS A 128 0.35 3.12 7.63
C LYS A 128 0.83 4.57 7.82
N GLY A 129 1.23 5.23 6.75
CA GLY A 129 1.86 6.54 6.85
C GLY A 129 3.14 6.48 7.69
N ARG A 130 3.20 7.27 8.76
CA ARG A 130 4.32 7.31 9.72
C ARG A 130 4.12 6.38 10.93
N LEU A 131 2.93 5.87 11.16
CA LEU A 131 2.65 5.02 12.31
C LEU A 131 3.06 3.58 12.00
N LEU A 132 3.96 3.06 12.81
CA LEU A 132 4.34 1.66 12.81
C LEU A 132 3.51 0.91 13.85
N PHE A 133 3.10 -0.32 13.53
CA PHE A 133 2.42 -1.18 14.48
C PHE A 133 3.22 -1.34 15.78
N SER A 134 4.54 -1.51 15.67
CA SER A 134 5.43 -1.62 16.83
C SER A 134 5.42 -0.37 17.72
N ASN A 135 5.38 0.82 17.13
CA ASN A 135 5.32 2.07 17.87
C ASN A 135 3.98 2.23 18.60
N LEU A 136 2.89 1.83 17.93
CA LEU A 136 1.56 1.87 18.53
C LEU A 136 1.46 0.99 19.78
N ILE A 137 1.96 -0.26 19.67
CA ILE A 137 2.01 -1.19 20.84
C ILE A 137 2.87 -0.60 21.97
N GLN A 138 4.06 -0.08 21.65
CA GLN A 138 4.94 0.51 22.66
C GLN A 138 4.33 1.78 23.29
N ALA A 139 3.71 2.64 22.51
CA ALA A 139 3.05 3.84 23.02
C ALA A 139 1.88 3.50 23.96
N THR A 140 1.11 2.46 23.63
CA THR A 140 0.01 1.98 24.49
C THR A 140 0.53 1.39 25.80
N LEU A 141 1.62 0.63 25.77
CA LEU A 141 2.26 0.16 27.01
C LEU A 141 2.78 1.31 27.86
N LEU A 142 3.41 2.32 27.23
CA LEU A 142 3.87 3.53 27.93
C LEU A 142 2.72 4.34 28.55
N ASP A 143 1.62 4.47 27.84
CA ASP A 143 0.42 5.14 28.32
C ASP A 143 -0.16 4.44 29.56
N LEU A 144 -0.20 3.12 29.54
CA LEU A 144 -0.66 2.32 30.70
C LEU A 144 0.32 2.40 31.89
N VAL A 145 1.62 2.55 31.63
CA VAL A 145 2.62 2.82 32.71
C VAL A 145 2.47 4.23 33.23
N ASP A 146 2.28 5.23 32.36
CA ASP A 146 2.06 6.63 32.81
C ASP A 146 0.83 6.79 33.69
N ARG A 147 -0.23 6.06 33.40
CA ARG A 147 -1.48 6.03 34.17
C ARG A 147 -1.41 5.12 35.41
N GLY A 148 -0.29 4.42 35.66
CA GLY A 148 -0.07 3.53 36.78
C GLY A 148 -0.76 2.16 36.70
N ASN A 149 -1.43 1.84 35.61
CA ASN A 149 -2.05 0.52 35.39
C ASN A 149 -1.02 -0.59 35.27
N LEU A 150 0.11 -0.30 34.62
CA LEU A 150 1.26 -1.18 34.51
C LEU A 150 2.44 -0.59 35.27
N LYS A 151 3.31 -1.47 35.72
CA LYS A 151 4.56 -1.11 36.40
C LYS A 151 5.74 -1.78 35.71
N TYR A 152 6.80 -1.02 35.56
CA TYR A 152 8.07 -1.54 35.03
C TYR A 152 9.01 -1.88 36.20
N VAL A 153 9.38 -3.15 36.33
CA VAL A 153 10.24 -3.64 37.42
C VAL A 153 11.57 -4.10 36.85
N THR A 154 12.66 -3.61 37.47
CA THR A 154 14.04 -4.03 37.16
C THR A 154 14.63 -4.64 38.40
N GLU A 155 14.95 -5.93 38.35
CA GLU A 155 15.63 -6.65 39.43
C GLU A 155 16.89 -7.31 38.86
N GLY A 156 18.04 -6.71 39.10
CA GLY A 156 19.31 -7.16 38.54
C GLY A 156 19.32 -7.10 37.02
N GLN A 157 19.36 -8.27 36.35
CA GLN A 157 19.28 -8.37 34.89
C GLN A 157 17.85 -8.63 34.37
N SER A 158 16.93 -9.04 35.25
CA SER A 158 15.54 -9.27 34.87
C SER A 158 14.79 -7.96 34.72
N ARG A 159 14.00 -7.87 33.67
CA ARG A 159 13.19 -6.70 33.32
C ARG A 159 11.81 -7.18 32.94
N ARG A 160 10.81 -6.78 33.70
CA ARG A 160 9.43 -7.22 33.51
C ARG A 160 8.43 -6.10 33.61
N LEU A 161 7.32 -6.24 32.91
CA LEU A 161 6.10 -5.47 33.12
C LEU A 161 5.19 -6.26 34.04
N GLU A 162 4.60 -5.58 35.03
CA GLU A 162 3.63 -6.13 35.96
C GLU A 162 2.32 -5.36 35.85
N ILE A 163 1.20 -6.07 35.96
CA ILE A 163 -0.12 -5.48 36.07
C ILE A 163 -0.33 -5.04 37.49
N VAL A 164 -0.60 -3.75 37.71
CA VAL A 164 -0.88 -3.17 39.03
C VAL A 164 -2.38 -3.23 39.34
N HIS A 165 -3.19 -2.67 38.43
CA HIS A 165 -4.65 -2.70 38.52
C HIS A 165 -5.28 -2.49 37.15
N TYR A 166 -6.54 -2.89 37.04
CA TYR A 166 -7.34 -2.74 35.80
C TYR A 166 -8.27 -1.52 35.83
N GLU A 167 -8.30 -0.82 36.94
CA GLU A 167 -9.18 0.33 37.16
C GLU A 167 -8.84 1.45 36.18
N GLY A 168 -9.86 2.04 35.55
CA GLY A 168 -9.69 3.11 34.54
C GLY A 168 -9.27 2.66 33.18
N MET A 169 -9.03 1.36 32.92
CA MET A 169 -8.79 0.84 31.58
C MET A 169 -10.08 0.77 30.77
N ALA A 170 -10.03 1.18 29.53
CA ALA A 170 -11.10 0.96 28.55
C ALA A 170 -11.15 -0.53 28.11
N GLY A 171 -12.26 -0.95 27.52
CA GLY A 171 -12.44 -2.35 27.09
C GLY A 171 -11.34 -2.83 26.14
N PHE A 172 -10.97 -2.01 25.17
CA PHE A 172 -9.89 -2.35 24.23
C PHE A 172 -8.51 -2.44 24.92
N GLU A 173 -8.27 -1.69 26.00
CA GLU A 173 -7.02 -1.76 26.76
C GLU A 173 -6.93 -3.06 27.56
N LEU A 174 -8.06 -3.51 28.11
CA LEU A 174 -8.14 -4.82 28.76
C LEU A 174 -7.82 -5.95 27.78
N THR A 175 -8.43 -5.92 26.60
CA THR A 175 -8.14 -6.89 25.52
C THR A 175 -6.67 -6.80 25.07
N PHE A 176 -6.11 -5.60 24.97
CA PHE A 176 -4.70 -5.41 24.66
C PHE A 176 -3.77 -6.01 25.71
N VAL A 177 -4.05 -5.77 27.01
CA VAL A 177 -3.29 -6.36 28.12
C VAL A 177 -3.41 -7.88 28.11
N GLU A 178 -4.61 -8.44 27.88
CA GLU A 178 -4.80 -9.88 27.72
C GLU A 178 -3.94 -10.47 26.57
N MET A 179 -3.85 -9.77 25.43
CA MET A 179 -3.02 -10.20 24.31
C MET A 179 -1.53 -10.21 24.66
N VAL A 180 -1.05 -9.21 25.42
CA VAL A 180 0.37 -9.06 25.80
C VAL A 180 0.77 -10.05 26.89
N PHE A 181 -0.04 -10.19 27.94
CA PHE A 181 0.28 -10.93 29.15
C PHE A 181 -0.23 -12.39 29.12
N GLY A 182 -1.29 -12.69 28.36
CA GLY A 182 -2.03 -13.94 28.47
C GLY A 182 -2.65 -14.06 29.85
N ASP A 183 -2.43 -15.21 30.49
CA ASP A 183 -2.94 -15.51 31.83
C ASP A 183 -1.97 -15.08 32.97
N LYS A 184 -0.91 -14.33 32.64
CA LYS A 184 0.14 -13.94 33.58
C LYS A 184 -0.10 -12.53 34.11
N SER A 185 0.27 -12.27 35.36
CA SER A 185 0.29 -10.93 35.96
C SER A 185 1.59 -10.16 35.66
N SER A 186 2.64 -10.85 35.15
CA SER A 186 3.94 -10.28 34.87
C SER A 186 4.53 -10.93 33.62
N VAL A 187 5.17 -10.13 32.74
CA VAL A 187 5.82 -10.61 31.52
C VAL A 187 7.17 -9.93 31.32
N GLU A 188 8.13 -10.71 30.86
CA GLU A 188 9.41 -10.22 30.33
C GLU A 188 9.29 -9.94 28.84
N PRO A 189 10.16 -9.10 28.24
CA PRO A 189 10.09 -8.76 26.82
C PRO A 189 10.05 -9.96 25.85
N ASP A 190 10.72 -11.04 26.21
CA ASP A 190 10.80 -12.29 25.45
C ASP A 190 9.62 -13.23 25.68
N THR A 191 8.80 -12.99 26.68
CA THR A 191 7.57 -13.76 26.98
C THR A 191 6.29 -13.02 26.63
N MET A 192 6.38 -11.77 26.18
CA MET A 192 5.23 -11.03 25.65
C MET A 192 4.60 -11.77 24.47
N PHE A 193 3.27 -11.76 24.41
CA PHE A 193 2.52 -12.41 23.33
C PHE A 193 2.76 -13.93 23.21
N SER A 194 3.26 -14.60 24.28
CA SER A 194 3.57 -16.03 24.26
C SER A 194 2.37 -16.91 23.94
N THR A 195 1.15 -16.42 24.11
CA THR A 195 -0.09 -17.08 23.70
C THR A 195 -0.11 -17.44 22.20
N TYR A 196 0.57 -16.66 21.37
CA TYR A 196 0.64 -16.84 19.91
C TYR A 196 1.94 -17.56 19.48
N GLN A 197 2.79 -17.90 20.40
CA GLN A 197 4.08 -18.55 20.12
C GLN A 197 3.89 -19.94 19.54
N ILE A 198 4.69 -20.25 18.52
CA ILE A 198 4.92 -21.59 17.98
C ILE A 198 6.42 -21.82 17.97
N ASP A 199 6.85 -23.00 18.42
CA ASP A 199 8.27 -23.37 18.35
C ASP A 199 8.64 -23.62 16.87
N LYS A 200 9.62 -22.85 16.37
CA LYS A 200 10.14 -23.03 15.01
C LYS A 200 10.74 -24.42 14.76
N LYS A 201 11.13 -25.13 15.81
CA LYS A 201 11.66 -26.50 15.70
C LYS A 201 10.61 -27.48 15.20
N ILE A 202 9.33 -27.20 15.44
CA ILE A 202 8.23 -28.06 14.99
C ILE A 202 8.24 -28.21 13.47
N LEU A 203 8.66 -27.17 12.71
CA LEU A 203 8.77 -27.21 11.26
C LEU A 203 9.93 -28.04 10.73
N LYS A 204 10.94 -28.34 11.56
CA LYS A 204 12.16 -29.07 11.16
C LYS A 204 12.10 -30.56 11.46
N GLY A 205 11.17 -30.99 12.29
CA GLY A 205 11.05 -32.37 12.78
C GLY A 205 10.07 -33.24 12.02
N VAL A 206 9.30 -32.69 11.09
CA VAL A 206 8.16 -33.34 10.44
C VAL A 206 8.63 -34.42 9.46
N LYS A 207 8.25 -35.68 9.73
CA LYS A 207 8.68 -36.84 8.97
C LYS A 207 7.56 -37.51 8.16
N ASP A 208 6.33 -37.36 8.58
CA ASP A 208 5.17 -37.98 7.94
C ASP A 208 3.98 -37.02 7.78
N LYS A 209 2.90 -37.54 7.15
CA LYS A 209 1.70 -36.74 6.87
C LYS A 209 0.86 -36.45 8.11
N ASP A 210 0.94 -37.24 9.13
CA ASP A 210 0.19 -37.05 10.36
C ASP A 210 0.82 -35.94 11.18
N GLU A 211 2.14 -35.92 11.30
CA GLU A 211 2.89 -34.81 11.88
C GLU A 211 2.70 -33.51 11.06
N GLU A 212 2.64 -33.59 9.72
CA GLU A 212 2.30 -32.45 8.87
C GLU A 212 0.91 -31.88 9.20
N ALA A 213 -0.09 -32.74 9.37
CA ALA A 213 -1.44 -32.34 9.70
C ALA A 213 -1.53 -31.68 11.09
N GLU A 214 -0.77 -32.16 12.07
CA GLU A 214 -0.69 -31.59 13.42
C GLU A 214 -0.05 -30.20 13.38
N VAL A 215 1.07 -30.05 12.70
CA VAL A 215 1.76 -28.76 12.51
C VAL A 215 0.85 -27.73 11.84
N ARG A 216 0.12 -28.14 10.78
CA ARG A 216 -0.85 -27.27 10.11
C ARG A 216 -1.97 -26.86 11.03
N LYS A 217 -2.49 -27.78 11.83
CA LYS A 217 -3.55 -27.50 12.79
C LYS A 217 -3.09 -26.50 13.84
N GLU A 218 -1.95 -26.73 14.47
CA GLU A 218 -1.38 -25.80 15.46
C GLU A 218 -1.13 -24.41 14.84
N GLY A 219 -0.53 -24.35 13.65
CA GLY A 219 -0.32 -23.11 12.91
C GLY A 219 -1.62 -22.36 12.63
N SER A 220 -2.65 -23.08 12.19
CA SER A 220 -3.97 -22.53 11.90
C SER A 220 -4.65 -22.02 13.17
N ASP A 221 -4.59 -22.76 14.26
CA ASP A 221 -5.22 -22.40 15.53
C ASP A 221 -4.58 -21.13 16.12
N LYS A 222 -3.23 -21.05 16.15
CA LYS A 222 -2.52 -19.87 16.64
C LYS A 222 -2.78 -18.64 15.77
N ARG A 223 -2.76 -18.79 14.44
CA ARG A 223 -3.07 -17.72 13.51
C ARG A 223 -4.51 -17.25 13.65
N TYR A 224 -5.46 -18.17 13.74
CA TYR A 224 -6.87 -17.84 13.93
C TYR A 224 -7.10 -17.09 15.23
N ARG A 225 -6.50 -17.56 16.35
CA ARG A 225 -6.59 -16.89 17.64
C ARG A 225 -6.06 -15.45 17.56
N PHE A 226 -4.89 -15.25 16.99
CA PHE A 226 -4.33 -13.91 16.83
C PHE A 226 -5.22 -12.98 16.00
N ILE A 227 -5.72 -13.46 14.85
CA ILE A 227 -6.62 -12.64 13.99
C ILE A 227 -7.92 -12.33 14.72
N LYS A 228 -8.47 -13.28 15.47
CA LYS A 228 -9.70 -13.09 16.26
C LYS A 228 -9.50 -12.01 17.33
N ASP A 229 -8.41 -12.11 18.08
CA ASP A 229 -8.10 -11.18 19.16
C ASP A 229 -7.79 -9.77 18.62
N LEU A 230 -7.06 -9.68 17.52
CA LEU A 230 -6.79 -8.42 16.84
C LEU A 230 -8.07 -7.75 16.30
N ARG A 231 -9.00 -8.55 15.77
CA ARG A 231 -10.32 -8.07 15.33
C ARG A 231 -11.18 -7.61 16.51
N LYS A 232 -11.17 -8.36 17.62
CA LYS A 232 -11.84 -7.96 18.86
C LYS A 232 -11.32 -6.62 19.32
N LEU A 233 -9.99 -6.47 19.42
CA LEU A 233 -9.32 -5.22 19.77
C LEU A 233 -9.73 -4.06 18.84
N SER A 234 -9.71 -4.28 17.52
CA SER A 234 -10.11 -3.25 16.54
C SER A 234 -11.56 -2.80 16.71
N ASN A 235 -12.47 -3.73 17.01
CA ASN A 235 -13.87 -3.41 17.20
C ASN A 235 -14.09 -2.62 18.50
N GLU A 236 -13.44 -3.03 19.59
CA GLU A 236 -13.53 -2.34 20.88
C GLU A 236 -12.94 -0.92 20.83
N ILE A 237 -11.88 -0.67 20.03
CA ILE A 237 -11.38 0.69 19.80
C ILE A 237 -12.44 1.55 19.09
N LYS A 238 -13.15 0.98 18.12
CA LYS A 238 -14.26 1.68 17.41
C LYS A 238 -15.46 1.92 18.31
N GLU A 239 -15.77 0.99 19.20
CA GLU A 239 -16.84 1.16 20.21
C GLU A 239 -16.48 2.28 21.18
N GLU A 240 -15.22 2.33 21.64
CA GLU A 240 -14.74 3.39 22.53
C GLU A 240 -14.72 4.76 21.82
N GLU A 241 -14.33 4.84 20.55
CA GLU A 241 -14.44 6.04 19.73
C GLU A 241 -15.89 6.58 19.74
N GLN A 242 -16.87 5.69 19.54
CA GLN A 242 -18.28 6.06 19.57
C GLN A 242 -18.75 6.46 20.99
N ARG A 243 -18.29 5.75 22.02
CA ARG A 243 -18.63 6.04 23.43
C ARG A 243 -18.16 7.41 23.86
N LEU A 244 -16.98 7.83 23.39
CA LEU A 244 -16.42 9.16 23.65
C LEU A 244 -17.03 10.26 22.76
N GLY A 245 -17.95 9.91 21.87
CA GLY A 245 -18.55 10.86 20.94
C GLY A 245 -17.58 11.38 19.88
N LEU A 246 -16.46 10.66 19.67
CA LEU A 246 -15.52 11.00 18.61
C LEU A 246 -16.14 10.65 17.27
N HIS A 247 -15.92 11.50 16.29
CA HIS A 247 -16.43 11.28 14.93
C HIS A 247 -15.29 10.86 14.00
N PRO A 248 -15.57 10.01 13.00
CA PRO A 248 -14.56 9.66 12.01
C PRO A 248 -14.05 10.90 11.27
N HIS A 249 -12.76 11.17 11.40
CA HIS A 249 -12.12 12.31 10.72
C HIS A 249 -11.95 12.09 9.24
N PHE A 250 -11.95 10.83 8.81
CA PHE A 250 -11.81 10.45 7.42
C PHE A 250 -13.16 10.08 6.81
N ARG A 251 -13.37 10.52 5.58
CA ARG A 251 -14.56 10.21 4.81
C ARG A 251 -14.23 9.53 3.48
N GLY A 252 -15.17 8.78 2.98
CA GLY A 252 -15.17 8.33 1.60
C GLY A 252 -15.51 9.45 0.61
N LEU A 253 -15.43 9.14 -0.67
CA LEU A 253 -15.93 10.01 -1.73
C LEU A 253 -17.46 10.14 -1.63
N ASN A 254 -17.96 11.36 -1.78
CA ASN A 254 -19.38 11.55 -1.97
C ASN A 254 -19.82 11.12 -3.40
N LYS A 255 -21.13 10.99 -3.63
CA LYS A 255 -21.69 10.49 -4.91
C LYS A 255 -21.24 11.31 -6.13
N GLU A 256 -21.10 12.61 -5.99
CA GLU A 256 -20.65 13.49 -7.08
C GLU A 256 -19.14 13.35 -7.34
N GLU A 257 -18.33 13.33 -6.30
CA GLU A 257 -16.88 13.10 -6.39
C GLU A 257 -16.57 11.73 -7.03
N GLU A 258 -17.30 10.70 -6.60
CA GLU A 258 -17.17 9.35 -7.14
C GLU A 258 -17.56 9.28 -8.62
N LYS A 259 -18.66 9.94 -9.01
CA LYS A 259 -19.10 10.02 -10.41
C LYS A 259 -18.06 10.72 -11.29
N ILE A 260 -17.47 11.81 -10.81
CA ILE A 260 -16.43 12.55 -11.53
C ILE A 260 -15.18 11.66 -11.69
N ARG A 261 -14.71 11.03 -10.61
CA ARG A 261 -13.58 10.09 -10.64
C ARG A 261 -13.82 8.94 -11.62
N ASN A 262 -14.97 8.29 -11.49
CA ASN A 262 -15.30 7.10 -12.30
C ASN A 262 -15.39 7.46 -13.78
N ARG A 263 -15.92 8.63 -14.14
CA ARG A 263 -15.91 9.09 -15.54
C ARG A 263 -14.49 9.32 -16.06
N GLY A 264 -13.63 9.99 -15.28
CA GLY A 264 -12.23 10.18 -15.66
C GLY A 264 -11.49 8.87 -15.88
N CYS A 265 -11.62 7.94 -14.94
CA CYS A 265 -11.01 6.61 -15.04
C CYS A 265 -11.60 5.78 -16.19
N LEU A 266 -12.91 5.86 -16.44
CA LEU A 266 -13.59 5.15 -17.54
C LEU A 266 -13.08 5.64 -18.91
N PHE A 267 -13.01 6.94 -19.14
CA PHE A 267 -12.48 7.49 -20.38
C PHE A 267 -11.01 7.13 -20.58
N TYR A 268 -10.22 7.14 -19.50
CA TYR A 268 -8.83 6.69 -19.57
C TYR A 268 -8.72 5.21 -19.96
N LEU A 269 -9.50 4.35 -19.29
CA LEU A 269 -9.53 2.92 -19.60
C LEU A 269 -9.97 2.67 -21.06
N PHE A 270 -11.00 3.40 -21.50
CA PHE A 270 -11.47 3.27 -22.88
C PHE A 270 -10.42 3.68 -23.89
N ALA A 271 -9.72 4.80 -23.68
CA ALA A 271 -8.60 5.23 -24.53
C ALA A 271 -7.47 4.19 -24.54
N PHE A 272 -7.13 3.64 -23.37
CA PHE A 272 -6.10 2.62 -23.22
C PHE A 272 -6.45 1.33 -23.97
N LEU A 273 -7.68 0.84 -23.82
CA LEU A 273 -8.16 -0.36 -24.51
C LEU A 273 -8.19 -0.15 -26.04
N LEU A 274 -8.68 1.01 -26.48
CA LEU A 274 -8.70 1.34 -27.90
C LEU A 274 -7.28 1.38 -28.50
N LEU A 275 -6.32 1.95 -27.75
CA LEU A 275 -4.92 1.99 -28.12
C LEU A 275 -4.31 0.57 -28.18
N MET A 276 -4.61 -0.27 -27.20
CA MET A 276 -4.18 -1.67 -27.17
C MET A 276 -4.74 -2.46 -28.35
N PHE A 277 -6.03 -2.34 -28.63
CA PHE A 277 -6.63 -2.99 -29.81
C PHE A 277 -6.06 -2.47 -31.11
N SER A 278 -5.76 -1.18 -31.22
CA SER A 278 -5.11 -0.60 -32.39
C SER A 278 -3.67 -1.12 -32.56
N LEU A 279 -2.92 -1.28 -31.48
CA LEU A 279 -1.59 -1.89 -31.51
C LEU A 279 -1.64 -3.34 -32.02
N ILE A 280 -2.57 -4.13 -31.50
CA ILE A 280 -2.74 -5.54 -31.90
C ILE A 280 -3.25 -5.61 -33.36
N GLY A 281 -4.33 -4.88 -33.69
CA GLY A 281 -4.98 -4.97 -34.99
C GLY A 281 -4.15 -4.39 -36.16
N PHE A 282 -3.49 -3.24 -35.93
CA PHE A 282 -2.74 -2.56 -36.99
C PHE A 282 -1.23 -2.69 -36.82
N GLY A 283 -0.72 -2.67 -35.58
CA GLY A 283 0.70 -2.73 -35.30
C GLY A 283 1.30 -4.10 -35.59
N LEU A 284 0.62 -5.18 -35.20
CA LEU A 284 1.11 -6.54 -35.46
C LEU A 284 0.80 -7.03 -36.90
N LEU A 285 -0.36 -6.64 -37.44
CA LEU A 285 -0.76 -7.06 -38.78
C LEU A 285 -0.05 -6.26 -39.89
N PHE A 286 0.20 -4.97 -39.65
CA PHE A 286 0.83 -4.06 -40.61
C PHE A 286 2.09 -3.46 -39.97
N GLY A 287 3.16 -4.17 -39.82
CA GLY A 287 4.37 -3.84 -39.09
C GLY A 287 4.89 -2.39 -39.16
N GLU A 288 4.49 -1.61 -40.19
CA GLU A 288 4.80 -0.19 -40.33
C GLU A 288 4.26 0.69 -39.20
N PHE A 289 3.11 0.30 -38.62
CA PHE A 289 2.43 1.07 -37.57
C PHE A 289 2.85 0.67 -36.14
N PHE A 290 3.58 -0.42 -36.00
CA PHE A 290 3.94 -1.01 -34.70
C PHE A 290 4.64 -0.01 -33.80
N TRP A 291 5.63 0.72 -34.27
CA TRP A 291 6.40 1.65 -33.48
C TRP A 291 5.57 2.84 -32.96
N HIS A 292 4.67 3.38 -33.78
CA HIS A 292 3.82 4.51 -33.39
C HIS A 292 2.85 4.13 -32.29
N TYR A 293 2.18 2.99 -32.42
CA TYR A 293 1.24 2.52 -31.41
C TYR A 293 1.94 1.98 -30.16
N SER A 294 3.11 1.37 -30.29
CA SER A 294 3.92 0.91 -29.15
C SER A 294 4.39 2.06 -28.30
N LEU A 295 4.87 3.15 -28.93
CA LEU A 295 5.27 4.36 -28.23
C LEU A 295 4.09 5.00 -27.50
N GLY A 296 2.94 5.13 -28.16
CA GLY A 296 1.70 5.64 -27.55
C GLY A 296 1.24 4.80 -26.36
N PHE A 297 1.30 3.48 -26.49
CA PHE A 297 0.96 2.53 -25.43
C PHE A 297 1.90 2.66 -24.22
N LEU A 298 3.21 2.75 -24.47
CA LEU A 298 4.20 2.96 -23.42
C LEU A 298 3.98 4.28 -22.66
N LEU A 299 3.73 5.37 -23.40
CA LEU A 299 3.41 6.68 -22.79
C LEU A 299 2.12 6.63 -21.96
N ALA A 300 1.09 5.94 -22.42
CA ALA A 300 -0.14 5.74 -21.68
C ALA A 300 0.12 4.98 -20.35
N LEU A 301 0.97 3.95 -20.34
CA LEU A 301 1.36 3.24 -19.11
C LEU A 301 2.15 4.15 -18.16
N ILE A 302 3.15 4.87 -18.66
CA ILE A 302 4.00 5.77 -17.85
C ILE A 302 3.17 6.86 -17.17
N ILE A 303 2.15 7.39 -17.83
CA ILE A 303 1.26 8.42 -17.28
C ILE A 303 0.18 7.79 -16.42
N GLY A 304 -0.44 6.71 -16.85
CA GLY A 304 -1.62 6.12 -16.21
C GLY A 304 -1.36 5.47 -14.88
N ILE A 305 -0.23 4.79 -14.72
CA ILE A 305 0.10 4.11 -13.46
C ILE A 305 0.28 5.12 -12.31
N PRO A 306 1.12 6.18 -12.43
CA PRO A 306 1.24 7.19 -11.38
C PRO A 306 -0.07 7.97 -11.17
N LEU A 307 -0.78 8.30 -12.24
CA LEU A 307 -2.05 9.01 -12.14
C LEU A 307 -3.10 8.22 -11.37
N ASN A 308 -3.24 6.92 -11.66
CA ASN A 308 -4.13 6.04 -10.90
C ASN A 308 -3.71 5.92 -9.42
N ALA A 309 -2.41 5.83 -9.15
CA ALA A 309 -1.87 5.83 -7.79
C ALA A 309 -2.23 7.13 -7.04
N LEU A 310 -2.09 8.31 -7.70
CA LEU A 310 -2.46 9.60 -7.14
C LEU A 310 -3.97 9.72 -6.86
N VAL A 311 -4.82 9.28 -7.80
CA VAL A 311 -6.28 9.25 -7.64
C VAL A 311 -6.67 8.36 -6.47
N ASN A 312 -6.12 7.16 -6.38
CA ASN A 312 -6.39 6.21 -5.30
C ASN A 312 -5.88 6.74 -3.95
N LYS A 313 -4.70 7.35 -3.91
CA LYS A 313 -4.17 7.98 -2.70
C LYS A 313 -5.09 9.10 -2.23
N ARG A 314 -5.56 9.96 -3.15
CA ARG A 314 -6.46 11.06 -2.81
C ARG A 314 -7.78 10.58 -2.27
N SER A 315 -8.40 9.58 -2.91
CA SER A 315 -9.70 9.03 -2.51
C SER A 315 -9.71 8.38 -1.12
N LYS A 316 -8.55 7.88 -0.66
CA LYS A 316 -8.41 7.23 0.65
C LYS A 316 -8.07 8.19 1.79
N ASN A 317 -7.65 9.41 1.49
CA ASN A 317 -7.13 10.37 2.48
C ASN A 317 -7.98 11.65 2.53
N LEU A 318 -9.29 11.53 2.25
CA LEU A 318 -10.20 12.66 2.39
C LEU A 318 -10.60 12.81 3.86
N LEU A 319 -10.43 14.00 4.37
CA LEU A 319 -10.89 14.38 5.71
C LEU A 319 -12.31 14.89 5.64
N ASN A 320 -13.06 14.73 6.71
CA ASN A 320 -14.30 15.43 6.92
C ASN A 320 -13.98 16.89 7.17
N GLU A 321 -14.69 17.82 6.52
CA GLU A 321 -14.36 19.26 6.54
C GLU A 321 -14.37 19.83 7.97
N ASP A 322 -15.25 19.33 8.82
CA ASP A 322 -15.39 19.77 10.21
C ASP A 322 -14.19 19.43 11.11
N PHE A 323 -13.38 18.43 10.72
CA PHE A 323 -12.26 17.92 11.53
C PHE A 323 -10.88 18.13 10.89
N ILE A 324 -10.80 18.91 9.81
CA ILE A 324 -9.53 19.17 9.13
C ILE A 324 -8.55 19.85 10.07
N ASP A 325 -8.99 20.83 10.82
CA ASP A 325 -8.14 21.61 11.72
C ASP A 325 -7.60 20.76 12.86
N GLU A 326 -8.40 19.87 13.43
CA GLU A 326 -7.97 18.92 14.47
C GLU A 326 -6.86 17.97 13.97
N VAL A 327 -7.01 17.42 12.76
CA VAL A 327 -5.96 16.58 12.17
C VAL A 327 -4.69 17.40 11.90
N VAL A 328 -4.82 18.67 11.55
CA VAL A 328 -3.67 19.56 11.34
C VAL A 328 -2.99 19.93 12.65
N GLU A 329 -3.73 20.12 13.74
CA GLU A 329 -3.18 20.31 15.09
C GLU A 329 -2.32 19.11 15.50
N TRP A 330 -2.82 17.89 15.35
CA TRP A 330 -2.06 16.67 15.62
C TRP A 330 -0.81 16.53 14.73
N ARG A 331 -0.88 16.93 13.47
CA ARG A 331 0.30 16.97 12.58
C ARG A 331 1.29 18.02 13.01
N SER A 332 0.83 19.19 13.44
CA SER A 332 1.66 20.27 13.96
C SER A 332 2.36 19.86 15.25
N PHE A 333 1.66 19.15 16.14
CA PHE A 333 2.23 18.54 17.32
C PHE A 333 3.29 17.47 16.97
N ALA A 334 3.02 16.59 16.02
CA ALA A 334 4.00 15.62 15.53
C ALA A 334 5.23 16.28 14.87
N ASN A 335 5.05 17.43 14.20
CA ASN A 335 6.16 18.23 13.67
C ASN A 335 7.02 18.82 14.78
N MET A 336 6.41 19.32 15.86
CA MET A 336 7.12 19.78 17.06
C MET A 336 7.97 18.65 17.65
N LEU A 337 7.41 17.46 17.87
CA LEU A 337 8.13 16.30 18.40
C LEU A 337 9.29 15.86 17.49
N ARG A 338 9.11 15.93 16.17
CA ARG A 338 10.19 15.65 15.20
C ARG A 338 11.36 16.63 15.35
N ASP A 339 11.06 17.90 15.55
CA ASP A 339 12.04 18.97 15.56
C ASP A 339 12.56 19.31 16.95
N ILE A 340 12.03 18.68 17.99
CA ILE A 340 12.33 18.97 19.42
C ILE A 340 13.84 18.97 19.75
N ALA A 341 14.60 18.11 19.08
CA ALA A 341 16.05 18.04 19.28
C ALA A 341 16.82 19.30 18.82
N LYS A 342 16.14 20.26 18.17
CA LYS A 342 16.68 21.51 17.68
C LYS A 342 16.28 22.70 18.57
N PHE A 343 15.44 22.49 19.59
CA PHE A 343 14.90 23.53 20.43
C PHE A 343 15.98 24.12 21.36
N ASP A 344 15.88 25.39 21.62
CA ASP A 344 16.68 26.04 22.63
C ASP A 344 16.05 25.81 24.06
N LYS A 345 16.77 26.29 25.08
CA LYS A 345 16.34 26.11 26.47
C LYS A 345 14.99 26.77 26.76
N THR A 346 14.73 27.92 26.16
CA THR A 346 13.49 28.68 26.39
C THR A 346 12.28 27.96 25.78
N GLU A 347 12.44 27.39 24.59
CA GLU A 347 11.37 26.58 23.94
C GLU A 347 11.05 25.32 24.77
N VAL A 348 12.09 24.71 25.38
CA VAL A 348 11.93 23.49 26.21
C VAL A 348 11.28 23.77 27.56
N GLU A 349 11.60 24.89 28.19
CA GLU A 349 10.98 25.30 29.47
C GLU A 349 9.48 25.56 29.34
N GLY A 350 8.97 25.85 28.14
CA GLY A 350 7.54 26.01 27.86
C GLY A 350 6.75 24.70 27.79
N VAL A 351 7.41 23.56 27.81
CA VAL A 351 6.77 22.24 27.69
C VAL A 351 6.43 21.71 29.09
N ILE A 352 5.15 21.55 29.37
CA ILE A 352 4.68 21.23 30.73
C ILE A 352 4.43 19.71 30.93
N LEU A 353 4.01 18.99 29.88
CA LEU A 353 3.54 17.60 30.01
C LEU A 353 4.51 16.60 29.34
N TRP A 354 5.71 16.48 29.86
CA TRP A 354 6.74 15.60 29.30
C TRP A 354 6.36 14.12 29.26
N ASN A 355 5.60 13.63 30.23
CA ASN A 355 5.11 12.25 30.25
C ASN A 355 4.28 11.96 29.01
N ARG A 356 3.27 12.80 28.73
CA ARG A 356 2.39 12.65 27.55
C ARG A 356 3.15 12.86 26.24
N LEU A 357 4.09 13.81 26.22
CA LEU A 357 4.96 13.99 25.04
C LEU A 357 5.69 12.73 24.67
N LEU A 358 6.19 12.01 25.66
CA LEU A 358 6.95 10.80 25.46
C LEU A 358 6.11 9.65 24.91
N VAL A 359 4.88 9.49 25.41
CA VAL A 359 3.91 8.53 24.88
C VAL A 359 3.65 8.80 23.40
N TYR A 360 3.30 10.03 23.04
CA TYR A 360 3.04 10.37 21.64
C TYR A 360 4.31 10.41 20.76
N ALA A 361 5.45 10.80 21.33
CA ALA A 361 6.72 10.69 20.61
C ALA A 361 7.04 9.24 20.24
N THR A 362 6.69 8.30 21.12
CA THR A 362 6.82 6.86 20.82
C THR A 362 5.86 6.45 19.70
N LEU A 363 4.60 6.88 19.76
CA LEU A 363 3.59 6.63 18.74
C LEU A 363 4.07 7.09 17.36
N PHE A 364 4.61 8.31 17.27
CA PHE A 364 5.08 8.90 16.01
C PHE A 364 6.51 8.51 15.61
N GLY A 365 7.22 7.72 16.45
CA GLY A 365 8.58 7.28 16.18
C GLY A 365 9.67 8.30 16.47
N TYR A 366 9.37 9.29 17.31
CA TYR A 366 10.30 10.35 17.72
C TYR A 366 10.83 10.21 19.16
N ALA A 367 10.60 9.07 19.82
CA ALA A 367 11.03 8.84 21.19
C ALA A 367 12.52 9.10 21.44
N LYS A 368 13.39 8.73 20.49
CA LYS A 368 14.84 8.97 20.59
C LYS A 368 15.20 10.45 20.63
N GLN A 369 14.51 11.28 19.83
CA GLN A 369 14.73 12.72 19.78
C GLN A 369 14.32 13.37 21.11
N VAL A 370 13.16 13.00 21.63
CA VAL A 370 12.65 13.49 22.92
C VAL A 370 13.56 13.05 24.07
N SER A 371 13.92 11.76 24.17
CA SER A 371 14.83 11.24 25.19
C SER A 371 16.20 11.92 25.15
N LYS A 372 16.72 12.19 23.95
CA LYS A 372 17.99 12.92 23.82
C LYS A 372 17.88 14.34 24.36
N MET A 373 16.77 15.03 24.04
CA MET A 373 16.53 16.40 24.53
C MET A 373 16.40 16.41 26.06
N MET A 374 15.63 15.50 26.64
CA MET A 374 15.48 15.36 28.09
C MET A 374 16.83 15.21 28.78
N LYS A 375 17.71 14.33 28.28
CA LYS A 375 19.07 14.14 28.80
C LYS A 375 19.96 15.40 28.70
N VAL A 376 19.86 16.13 27.58
CA VAL A 376 20.68 17.35 27.35
C VAL A 376 20.24 18.50 28.27
N GLN A 377 18.94 18.60 28.53
CA GLN A 377 18.36 19.69 29.31
C GLN A 377 18.12 19.32 30.79
N ASP A 378 18.54 18.10 31.20
CA ASP A 378 18.38 17.59 32.59
C ASP A 378 16.92 17.61 33.05
N ILE A 379 16.01 17.16 32.19
CA ILE A 379 14.58 17.13 32.44
C ILE A 379 14.23 15.80 33.10
N HIS A 380 13.64 15.88 34.27
CA HIS A 380 13.11 14.75 35.05
C HIS A 380 11.60 14.65 34.86
N LEU A 381 11.08 13.43 34.78
CA LEU A 381 9.65 13.17 34.73
C LEU A 381 9.08 13.04 36.13
N GLU A 382 7.84 13.45 36.31
CA GLU A 382 7.11 13.19 37.55
C GLU A 382 6.92 11.71 37.84
N ASN A 383 6.77 10.91 36.76
CA ASN A 383 6.72 9.45 36.81
C ASN A 383 8.12 8.86 36.65
N GLU A 384 8.77 8.53 37.78
CA GLU A 384 10.12 7.93 37.80
C GLU A 384 10.21 6.61 37.01
N GLU A 385 9.13 5.83 36.93
CA GLU A 385 9.12 4.56 36.19
C GLU A 385 9.13 4.78 34.69
N LEU A 386 8.37 5.76 34.24
CA LEU A 386 8.39 6.20 32.85
C LEU A 386 9.76 6.78 32.47
N GLU A 387 10.35 7.59 33.36
CA GLU A 387 11.69 8.14 33.18
C GLU A 387 12.74 7.04 33.06
N ARG A 388 12.75 6.06 33.96
CA ARG A 388 13.65 4.90 33.90
C ARG A 388 13.46 4.11 32.61
N PHE A 389 12.21 3.86 32.22
CA PHE A 389 11.88 3.13 30.98
C PHE A 389 12.50 3.79 29.74
N VAL A 390 12.52 5.10 29.67
CA VAL A 390 12.96 5.85 28.50
C VAL A 390 14.44 6.18 28.52
N LEU A 391 14.94 6.68 29.66
CA LEU A 391 16.33 7.13 29.76
C LEU A 391 17.34 5.99 29.71
N THR A 392 16.96 4.78 30.10
CA THR A 392 17.85 3.61 30.12
C THR A 392 17.88 2.82 28.80
N ASN A 393 17.34 3.38 27.70
CA ASN A 393 17.18 2.68 26.40
C ASN A 393 16.31 1.40 26.50
N GLN A 394 15.52 1.25 27.52
CA GLN A 394 14.73 0.04 27.77
C GLN A 394 13.54 -0.08 26.83
N SER A 395 13.11 1.02 26.22
CA SER A 395 12.17 1.00 25.10
C SER A 395 12.62 0.06 23.97
N LEU A 396 13.92 -0.13 23.78
CA LEU A 396 14.48 -1.08 22.80
C LEU A 396 14.23 -2.55 23.18
N HIS A 397 14.16 -2.87 24.49
CA HIS A 397 13.89 -4.24 24.93
C HIS A 397 12.43 -4.65 24.68
N PHE A 398 11.48 -3.72 24.90
CA PHE A 398 10.07 -3.97 24.57
C PHE A 398 9.80 -3.94 23.07
N ALA A 399 10.59 -3.19 22.29
CA ALA A 399 10.61 -3.34 20.84
C ALA A 399 10.98 -4.77 20.42
N GLY A 400 11.85 -5.44 21.19
CA GLY A 400 12.16 -6.86 21.01
C GLY A 400 10.91 -7.74 21.14
N GLY A 401 10.10 -7.55 22.20
CA GLY A 401 8.84 -8.28 22.38
C GLY A 401 7.84 -8.10 21.24
N VAL A 402 7.71 -6.88 20.72
CA VAL A 402 6.85 -6.62 19.55
C VAL A 402 7.40 -7.28 18.28
N ASN A 403 8.73 -7.32 18.11
CA ASN A 403 9.35 -8.04 16.99
C ASN A 403 9.14 -9.56 17.10
N LEU A 404 9.10 -10.11 18.33
CA LEU A 404 8.73 -11.51 18.56
C LEU A 404 7.31 -11.80 18.10
N LEU A 405 6.35 -10.92 18.35
CA LEU A 405 4.99 -11.05 17.83
C LEU A 405 4.98 -11.22 16.31
N ASN A 406 5.74 -10.40 15.58
CA ASN A 406 5.89 -10.55 14.12
C ASN A 406 6.41 -11.94 13.77
N SER A 407 7.42 -12.42 14.49
CA SER A 407 8.00 -13.76 14.30
C SER A 407 6.97 -14.87 14.58
N TYR A 408 6.17 -14.74 15.64
CA TYR A 408 5.14 -15.72 15.99
C TYR A 408 4.07 -15.80 14.92
N VAL A 409 3.54 -14.65 14.46
CA VAL A 409 2.53 -14.59 13.41
C VAL A 409 3.05 -15.15 12.08
N GLN A 410 4.29 -14.86 11.71
CA GLN A 410 4.91 -15.40 10.50
C GLN A 410 5.11 -16.93 10.62
N THR A 411 5.58 -17.42 11.78
CA THR A 411 5.76 -18.83 12.03
C THR A 411 4.42 -19.58 12.00
N ALA A 412 3.38 -19.03 12.62
CA ALA A 412 2.03 -19.58 12.57
C ALA A 412 1.47 -19.63 11.13
N SER A 413 1.71 -18.59 10.33
CA SER A 413 1.33 -18.55 8.93
C SER A 413 2.07 -19.62 8.11
N SER A 414 3.38 -19.77 8.31
CA SER A 414 4.20 -20.80 7.63
C SER A 414 3.78 -22.22 8.04
N ALA A 415 3.51 -22.43 9.33
CA ALA A 415 3.01 -23.70 9.84
C ALA A 415 1.65 -24.07 9.26
N SER A 416 0.72 -23.11 9.16
CA SER A 416 -0.62 -23.33 8.61
C SER A 416 -0.65 -23.76 7.15
N THR A 417 0.43 -23.49 6.40
CA THR A 417 0.57 -23.82 4.97
C THR A 417 1.70 -24.83 4.71
N PHE A 418 2.27 -25.40 5.77
CA PHE A 418 3.39 -26.33 5.67
C PHE A 418 3.01 -27.57 4.87
N SER A 419 3.92 -28.05 4.01
CA SER A 419 3.75 -29.27 3.21
C SER A 419 5.08 -29.98 3.05
N ILE A 420 5.09 -31.29 3.35
CA ILE A 420 6.21 -32.16 3.01
C ILE A 420 6.09 -32.48 1.52
N SER A 421 7.07 -32.05 0.70
CA SER A 421 7.10 -32.45 -0.70
C SER A 421 7.43 -33.97 -0.74
N SER A 422 6.48 -34.78 -1.16
CA SER A 422 6.69 -36.16 -1.52
C SER A 422 7.41 -36.23 -2.89
N GLY A 423 8.71 -36.00 -2.89
CA GLY A 423 9.54 -36.02 -4.08
C GLY A 423 10.95 -36.41 -3.73
N SER A 424 11.32 -37.63 -4.15
CA SER A 424 12.63 -38.27 -4.13
C SER A 424 13.84 -37.34 -4.05
N ASP A 425 14.72 -37.68 -3.11
CA ASP A 425 16.19 -37.49 -3.07
C ASP A 425 16.78 -36.35 -3.90
N SER A 426 17.15 -35.27 -3.22
CA SER A 426 18.53 -34.75 -3.23
C SER A 426 18.61 -33.53 -2.31
N GLY A 427 19.62 -33.59 -1.39
CA GLY A 427 19.86 -32.58 -0.37
C GLY A 427 20.14 -31.20 -0.94
N GLY A 428 19.67 -30.19 -0.21
CA GLY A 428 19.98 -28.81 -0.43
C GLY A 428 18.84 -27.94 0.13
N PHE A 429 18.85 -27.73 1.45
CA PHE A 429 18.09 -26.61 2.04
C PHE A 429 18.82 -25.31 1.70
N ASP A 430 18.61 -24.84 0.48
CA ASP A 430 18.94 -23.45 0.15
C ASP A 430 17.73 -22.60 0.46
N GLY A 431 17.93 -21.52 1.20
CA GLY A 431 16.89 -20.66 1.71
C GLY A 431 16.04 -20.04 0.62
N GLY A 432 14.97 -20.71 0.29
CA GLY A 432 13.91 -20.18 -0.58
C GLY A 432 13.25 -18.99 0.06
N GLY A 433 13.60 -17.78 -0.40
CA GLY A 433 12.90 -16.56 -0.09
C GLY A 433 11.44 -16.69 -0.48
N PHE A 434 10.57 -16.65 0.51
CA PHE A 434 9.12 -16.57 0.29
C PHE A 434 8.79 -15.21 -0.33
N SER A 435 8.68 -15.16 -1.64
CA SER A 435 7.89 -14.10 -2.30
C SER A 435 6.42 -14.40 -2.04
N GLY A 436 5.93 -13.98 -0.88
CA GLY A 436 4.51 -13.86 -0.65
C GLY A 436 3.96 -12.82 -1.62
N GLY A 437 3.08 -13.25 -2.54
CA GLY A 437 2.30 -12.36 -3.37
C GLY A 437 1.43 -11.47 -2.49
N GLY A 438 1.99 -10.36 -2.03
CA GLY A 438 1.30 -9.28 -1.35
C GLY A 438 0.79 -8.31 -2.38
N GLY A 439 -0.52 -8.19 -2.49
CA GLY A 439 -1.19 -7.16 -3.26
C GLY A 439 -0.66 -5.78 -2.88
N GLY A 440 -0.31 -4.98 -3.90
CA GLY A 440 0.36 -3.71 -3.78
C GLY A 440 -0.34 -2.71 -2.87
N GLY A 441 0.40 -2.24 -1.87
CA GLY A 441 0.12 -1.04 -1.11
C GLY A 441 1.29 -0.08 -1.31
N GLY A 442 1.14 0.87 -2.22
CA GLY A 442 2.16 1.86 -2.51
C GLY A 442 2.54 2.69 -1.29
N GLY A 443 3.81 2.63 -0.88
CA GLY A 443 4.38 3.56 0.05
C GLY A 443 4.59 4.91 -0.60
N GLY A 444 3.90 5.93 -0.10
CA GLY A 444 4.21 7.31 -0.40
C GLY A 444 5.10 7.87 0.68
N SER A 445 6.31 8.20 0.32
CA SER A 445 7.19 9.05 1.12
C SER A 445 6.74 10.49 1.04
N PHE A 446 6.72 11.15 2.17
CA PHE A 446 6.78 12.59 2.29
C PHE A 446 8.02 12.92 3.09
#